data_8ea1a8818c72f10d449e744491c7e8f9
#
_entry.id   8ea1a8818c72f10d449e744491c7e8f9
#
_cell.length_a   1.000
_cell.length_b   1.000
_cell.length_c   1.000
_cell.angle_alpha   90.00
_cell.angle_beta   90.00
_cell.angle_gamma   90.00
#
_symmetry.space_group_name_H-M   'P 1'
#
loop_
_entity.id
_entity.type
_entity.pdbx_description
1 polymer ?
#
loop_
_entity_poly.entity_id
_entity_poly.type
_entity_poly.pdbx_seq_one_letter_code
_entity_poly.pdbx_strand_id
1 'polypeptide(L)'
;MQHIDINTWLEGDILQKADKMSMAQSIELRVPFLDKEVLEVAKNLNLNQKVNFKNTKILLREAFKDEIPQHMVKKKKLGFPTPIRVWLKEDLGDVVRQSINEAQVDDLINKDYVIKLLDNHIQGYDDNSRKIWAIYAFCLWNQIFIENRDIVY
;
A
#
# COMPACT_ATOMS: atom_id res chain seq x y z
N MET A 1 4.86 14.24 -12.60
CA MET A 1 4.45 13.20 -11.64
C MET A 1 4.66 11.80 -12.20
N GLN A 2 3.98 11.35 -13.26
CA GLN A 2 4.11 9.97 -13.77
C GLN A 2 5.57 9.51 -13.99
N HIS A 3 6.43 10.36 -14.55
CA HIS A 3 7.85 10.03 -14.74
C HIS A 3 8.60 9.81 -13.42
N ILE A 4 8.31 10.62 -12.41
CA ILE A 4 8.88 10.45 -11.06
C ILE A 4 8.38 9.14 -10.45
N ASP A 5 7.07 8.89 -10.52
CA ASP A 5 6.46 7.67 -9.94
C ASP A 5 7.06 6.40 -10.57
N ILE A 6 7.30 6.39 -11.89
CA ILE A 6 7.89 5.24 -12.58
C ILE A 6 9.32 4.97 -12.09
N ASN A 7 10.13 6.01 -11.90
CA ASN A 7 11.55 5.86 -11.55
C ASN A 7 11.82 5.80 -10.03
N THR A 8 10.81 5.93 -9.20
CA THR A 8 10.96 5.91 -7.74
C THR A 8 10.00 4.92 -7.10
N TRP A 9 8.73 5.29 -7.01
CA TRP A 9 7.73 4.53 -6.27
C TRP A 9 7.37 3.20 -6.95
N LEU A 10 7.27 3.18 -8.29
CA LEU A 10 6.93 1.95 -9.00
C LEU A 10 8.02 0.90 -8.81
N GLU A 11 9.28 1.26 -9.03
CA GLU A 11 10.42 0.34 -8.91
C GLU A 11 10.73 0.03 -7.44
N GLY A 12 10.91 1.06 -6.61
CA GLY A 12 11.39 0.93 -5.23
C GLY A 12 10.36 0.38 -4.24
N ASP A 13 9.07 0.44 -4.54
CA ASP A 13 8.01 0.00 -3.65
C ASP A 13 7.08 -1.04 -4.30
N ILE A 14 6.39 -0.69 -5.37
CA ILE A 14 5.32 -1.53 -5.91
C ILE A 14 5.85 -2.83 -6.52
N LEU A 15 6.84 -2.74 -7.41
CA LEU A 15 7.39 -3.93 -8.07
C LEU A 15 8.19 -4.80 -7.10
N GLN A 16 8.97 -4.19 -6.21
CA GLN A 16 9.73 -4.92 -5.21
C GLN A 16 8.83 -5.70 -4.26
N LYS A 17 7.73 -5.09 -3.78
CA LYS A 17 6.74 -5.81 -2.95
C LYS A 17 6.05 -6.92 -3.73
N ALA A 18 5.60 -6.61 -4.95
CA ALA A 18 4.91 -7.57 -5.80
C ALA A 18 5.78 -8.81 -6.04
N ASP A 19 7.04 -8.61 -6.42
CA ASP A 19 8.00 -9.69 -6.65
C ASP A 19 8.27 -10.49 -5.39
N LYS A 20 8.70 -9.84 -4.30
CA LYS A 20 9.02 -10.52 -3.04
C LYS A 20 7.86 -11.33 -2.47
N MET A 21 6.64 -10.77 -2.50
CA MET A 21 5.47 -11.44 -1.95
C MET A 21 5.03 -12.63 -2.82
N SER A 22 5.04 -12.48 -4.15
CA SER A 22 4.67 -13.57 -5.05
C SER A 22 5.72 -14.68 -5.07
N MET A 23 7.01 -14.32 -5.11
CA MET A 23 8.10 -15.30 -5.10
C MET A 23 8.21 -16.05 -3.76
N ALA A 24 7.84 -15.44 -2.65
CA ALA A 24 7.73 -16.15 -1.36
C ALA A 24 6.74 -17.33 -1.40
N GLN A 25 5.79 -17.29 -2.35
CA GLN A 25 4.83 -18.36 -2.60
C GLN A 25 5.12 -19.13 -3.91
N SER A 26 6.32 -18.98 -4.48
CA SER A 26 6.73 -19.60 -5.76
C SER A 26 5.81 -19.25 -6.94
N ILE A 27 5.24 -18.04 -6.92
CA ILE A 27 4.36 -17.52 -7.98
C ILE A 27 5.11 -16.47 -8.78
N GLU A 28 5.23 -16.63 -10.08
CA GLU A 28 5.81 -15.63 -10.97
C GLU A 28 4.75 -14.60 -11.37
N LEU A 29 4.96 -13.34 -10.98
CA LEU A 29 4.10 -12.23 -11.35
C LEU A 29 4.57 -11.59 -12.67
N ARG A 30 3.67 -11.48 -13.65
CA ARG A 30 3.90 -10.76 -14.90
C ARG A 30 3.15 -9.43 -14.90
N VAL A 31 3.79 -8.39 -15.47
CA VAL A 31 3.28 -6.99 -15.48
C VAL A 31 3.19 -6.45 -16.91
N PRO A 32 2.24 -6.92 -17.73
CA PRO A 32 2.19 -6.63 -19.17
C PRO A 32 2.08 -5.15 -19.51
N PHE A 33 1.52 -4.32 -18.62
CA PHE A 33 1.45 -2.86 -18.83
C PHE A 33 2.77 -2.12 -18.60
N LEU A 34 3.82 -2.81 -18.15
CA LEU A 34 5.17 -2.26 -18.01
C LEU A 34 6.10 -2.67 -19.15
N ASP A 35 5.56 -3.32 -20.18
CA ASP A 35 6.28 -3.62 -21.40
C ASP A 35 6.77 -2.33 -22.09
N LYS A 36 7.96 -2.41 -22.70
CA LYS A 36 8.58 -1.24 -23.36
C LYS A 36 7.74 -0.70 -24.52
N GLU A 37 7.11 -1.59 -25.29
CA GLU A 37 6.25 -1.18 -26.40
C GLU A 37 5.01 -0.44 -25.90
N VAL A 38 4.40 -0.92 -24.81
CA VAL A 38 3.28 -0.24 -24.14
C VAL A 38 3.72 1.14 -23.63
N LEU A 39 4.92 1.24 -23.06
CA LEU A 39 5.46 2.53 -22.60
C LEU A 39 5.68 3.51 -23.74
N GLU A 40 6.23 3.07 -24.88
CA GLU A 40 6.42 3.93 -26.05
C GLU A 40 5.11 4.46 -26.62
N VAL A 41 4.08 3.62 -26.70
CA VAL A 41 2.74 4.08 -27.05
C VAL A 41 2.22 5.09 -26.02
N ALA A 42 2.36 4.79 -24.74
CA ALA A 42 1.89 5.67 -23.67
C ALA A 42 2.59 7.02 -23.62
N LYS A 43 3.89 7.12 -23.99
CA LYS A 43 4.63 8.39 -24.09
C LYS A 43 4.02 9.32 -25.15
N ASN A 44 3.59 8.76 -26.27
CA ASN A 44 3.06 9.51 -27.40
C ASN A 44 1.60 9.96 -27.23
N LEU A 45 0.91 9.53 -26.16
CA LEU A 45 -0.46 9.92 -25.88
C LEU A 45 -0.52 11.35 -25.31
N ASN A 46 -1.48 12.14 -25.80
CA ASN A 46 -1.82 13.44 -25.24
C ASN A 46 -2.47 13.30 -23.85
N LEU A 47 -2.39 14.36 -23.05
CA LEU A 47 -2.97 14.37 -21.70
C LEU A 47 -4.46 13.99 -21.69
N ASN A 48 -5.25 14.54 -22.62
CA ASN A 48 -6.68 14.27 -22.73
C ASN A 48 -7.02 12.81 -23.07
N GLN A 49 -6.10 12.07 -23.67
CA GLN A 49 -6.23 10.65 -23.94
C GLN A 49 -5.92 9.79 -22.71
N LYS A 50 -5.13 10.32 -21.78
CA LYS A 50 -4.73 9.65 -20.53
C LYS A 50 -5.73 9.93 -19.41
N VAL A 51 -6.06 11.21 -19.20
CA VAL A 51 -6.84 11.66 -18.04
C VAL A 51 -7.58 12.97 -18.35
N ASN A 52 -8.76 13.14 -17.76
CA ASN A 52 -9.48 14.41 -17.67
C ASN A 52 -10.03 14.59 -16.24
N PHE A 53 -10.75 15.69 -15.99
CA PHE A 53 -11.31 16.00 -14.66
C PHE A 53 -12.24 14.91 -14.09
N LYS A 54 -12.85 14.08 -14.94
CA LYS A 54 -13.84 13.06 -14.52
C LYS A 54 -13.29 11.64 -14.57
N ASN A 55 -12.38 11.35 -15.53
CA ASN A 55 -11.97 10.00 -15.86
C ASN A 55 -10.45 9.86 -15.94
N THR A 56 -9.97 8.69 -15.57
CA THR A 56 -8.60 8.23 -15.75
C THR A 56 -8.57 7.04 -16.72
N LYS A 57 -7.41 6.76 -17.33
CA LYS A 57 -7.20 5.63 -18.25
C LYS A 57 -8.16 5.68 -19.45
N ILE A 58 -8.41 6.87 -20.00
CA ILE A 58 -9.47 7.12 -21.01
C ILE A 58 -9.28 6.24 -22.23
N LEU A 59 -8.12 6.32 -22.89
CA LEU A 59 -7.86 5.55 -24.10
C LEU A 59 -7.91 4.03 -23.85
N LEU A 60 -7.37 3.57 -22.72
CA LEU A 60 -7.41 2.15 -22.37
C LEU A 60 -8.87 1.66 -22.22
N ARG A 61 -9.72 2.44 -21.55
CA ARG A 61 -11.13 2.12 -21.37
C ARG A 61 -11.89 2.11 -22.69
N GLU A 62 -11.57 3.02 -23.59
CA GLU A 62 -12.19 3.11 -24.90
C GLU A 62 -11.76 1.95 -25.80
N ALA A 63 -10.47 1.59 -25.81
CA ALA A 63 -9.94 0.51 -26.61
C ALA A 63 -10.57 -0.86 -26.26
N PHE A 64 -10.85 -1.09 -24.97
CA PHE A 64 -11.37 -2.37 -24.48
C PHE A 64 -12.85 -2.36 -24.09
N LYS A 65 -13.59 -1.32 -24.47
CA LYS A 65 -15.00 -1.16 -24.04
C LYS A 65 -15.92 -2.30 -24.45
N ASP A 66 -15.62 -2.93 -25.58
CA ASP A 66 -16.42 -4.03 -26.14
C ASP A 66 -15.92 -5.42 -25.68
N GLU A 67 -14.72 -5.48 -25.07
CA GLU A 67 -14.11 -6.72 -24.60
C GLU A 67 -14.30 -6.93 -23.08
N ILE A 68 -14.52 -5.86 -22.33
CA ILE A 68 -14.74 -5.95 -20.87
C ILE A 68 -16.18 -5.62 -20.50
N PRO A 69 -16.72 -6.18 -19.39
CA PRO A 69 -18.07 -5.92 -18.95
C PRO A 69 -18.34 -4.41 -18.76
N GLN A 70 -19.49 -3.93 -19.23
CA GLN A 70 -19.84 -2.50 -19.22
C GLN A 70 -19.75 -1.85 -17.82
N HIS A 71 -20.07 -2.58 -16.76
CA HIS A 71 -19.92 -2.06 -15.39
C HIS A 71 -18.47 -1.77 -15.02
N MET A 72 -17.50 -2.50 -15.59
CA MET A 72 -16.06 -2.29 -15.36
C MET A 72 -15.52 -1.09 -16.16
N VAL A 73 -16.04 -0.85 -17.38
CA VAL A 73 -15.69 0.33 -18.18
C VAL A 73 -15.98 1.62 -17.41
N LYS A 74 -17.12 1.67 -16.72
CA LYS A 74 -17.59 2.85 -15.97
C LYS A 74 -17.11 2.93 -14.52
N LYS A 75 -16.49 1.86 -14.00
CA LYS A 75 -16.04 1.79 -12.59
C LYS A 75 -14.97 2.84 -12.32
N LYS A 76 -15.17 3.62 -11.25
CA LYS A 76 -14.13 4.54 -10.75
C LYS A 76 -12.90 3.75 -10.32
N LYS A 77 -11.71 4.33 -10.55
CA LYS A 77 -10.48 3.71 -10.03
C LYS A 77 -10.55 3.67 -8.51
N LEU A 78 -10.47 2.48 -7.94
CA LEU A 78 -10.25 2.24 -6.52
C LEU A 78 -8.78 1.85 -6.32
N GLY A 79 -8.16 2.32 -5.23
CA GLY A 79 -6.88 1.77 -4.78
C GLY A 79 -7.06 0.34 -4.25
N PHE A 80 -6.02 -0.23 -3.68
CA PHE A 80 -6.10 -1.46 -2.88
C PHE A 80 -6.34 -1.06 -1.41
N PRO A 81 -7.59 -0.97 -0.95
CA PRO A 81 -7.86 -0.65 0.45
C PRO A 81 -7.52 -1.88 1.29
N THR A 82 -6.37 -1.86 1.95
CA THR A 82 -6.06 -2.83 2.99
C THR A 82 -6.92 -2.50 4.21
N PRO A 83 -7.68 -3.43 4.77
CA PRO A 83 -8.63 -3.17 5.83
C PRO A 83 -7.96 -3.04 7.22
N ILE A 84 -6.81 -2.36 7.31
CA ILE A 84 -6.05 -2.15 8.55
C ILE A 84 -6.94 -1.58 9.66
N ARG A 85 -7.87 -0.69 9.31
CA ARG A 85 -8.82 -0.12 10.25
C ARG A 85 -9.67 -1.16 10.96
N VAL A 86 -10.03 -2.24 10.27
CA VAL A 86 -10.82 -3.35 10.83
C VAL A 86 -9.91 -4.27 11.62
N TRP A 87 -8.80 -4.69 11.04
CA TRP A 87 -7.86 -5.61 11.67
C TRP A 87 -7.30 -5.11 13.00
N LEU A 88 -7.05 -3.80 13.13
CA LEU A 88 -6.60 -3.19 14.40
C LEU A 88 -7.64 -3.24 15.53
N LYS A 89 -8.92 -3.48 15.19
CA LYS A 89 -10.00 -3.69 16.18
C LYS A 89 -10.17 -5.15 16.58
N GLU A 90 -9.51 -6.03 15.87
CA GLU A 90 -9.51 -7.48 16.04
C GLU A 90 -8.12 -7.93 16.52
N ASP A 91 -7.72 -9.14 16.21
CA ASP A 91 -6.49 -9.80 16.68
C ASP A 91 -5.21 -8.99 16.44
N LEU A 92 -5.16 -8.20 15.37
CA LEU A 92 -3.98 -7.37 15.07
C LEU A 92 -3.76 -6.25 16.11
N GLY A 93 -4.80 -5.80 16.80
CA GLY A 93 -4.67 -4.77 17.83
C GLY A 93 -3.76 -5.21 18.98
N ASP A 94 -3.90 -6.44 19.44
CA ASP A 94 -3.08 -6.98 20.53
C ASP A 94 -1.63 -7.22 20.08
N VAL A 95 -1.42 -7.72 18.86
CA VAL A 95 -0.09 -7.90 18.26
C VAL A 95 0.65 -6.55 18.15
N VAL A 96 -0.05 -5.53 17.67
CA VAL A 96 0.50 -4.16 17.56
C VAL A 96 0.84 -3.58 18.93
N ARG A 97 -0.02 -3.77 19.91
CA ARG A 97 0.21 -3.33 21.30
C ARG A 97 1.47 -3.99 21.89
N GLN A 98 1.58 -5.29 21.74
CA GLN A 98 2.75 -6.04 22.22
C GLN A 98 4.03 -5.53 21.55
N SER A 99 4.05 -5.44 20.22
CA SER A 99 5.21 -5.00 19.46
C SER A 99 5.67 -3.59 19.86
N ILE A 100 4.74 -2.63 20.05
CA ILE A 100 5.07 -1.27 20.49
C ILE A 100 5.68 -1.28 21.89
N ASN A 101 5.12 -2.05 22.83
CA ASN A 101 5.62 -2.14 24.18
C ASN A 101 7.04 -2.74 24.25
N GLU A 102 7.31 -3.75 23.43
CA GLU A 102 8.59 -4.47 23.41
C GLU A 102 9.70 -3.72 22.67
N ALA A 103 9.38 -2.85 21.70
CA ALA A 103 10.38 -2.12 20.94
C ALA A 103 11.19 -1.15 21.81
N GLN A 104 12.51 -1.10 21.62
CA GLN A 104 13.40 -0.17 22.34
C GLN A 104 13.45 1.20 21.65
N VAL A 105 12.34 1.93 21.72
CA VAL A 105 12.14 3.22 21.04
C VAL A 105 11.68 4.34 21.97
N ASP A 106 11.88 4.19 23.26
CA ASP A 106 11.38 5.11 24.30
C ASP A 106 11.92 6.53 24.15
N ASP A 107 13.16 6.66 23.66
CA ASP A 107 13.79 7.97 23.39
C ASP A 107 13.24 8.66 22.13
N LEU A 108 12.53 7.92 21.27
CA LEU A 108 12.05 8.39 19.97
C LEU A 108 10.54 8.58 19.95
N ILE A 109 9.81 7.75 20.69
CA ILE A 109 8.34 7.67 20.64
C ILE A 109 7.77 7.61 22.04
N ASN A 110 6.76 8.43 22.30
CA ASN A 110 5.95 8.29 23.51
C ASN A 110 4.98 7.12 23.36
N LYS A 111 5.35 5.95 23.86
CA LYS A 111 4.58 4.70 23.78
C LYS A 111 3.19 4.82 24.39
N ASP A 112 3.07 5.49 25.57
CA ASP A 112 1.78 5.65 26.25
C ASP A 112 0.79 6.42 25.38
N TYR A 113 1.27 7.45 24.68
CA TYR A 113 0.44 8.18 23.73
C TYR A 113 0.00 7.30 22.54
N VAL A 114 0.89 6.48 22.02
CA VAL A 114 0.56 5.56 20.89
C VAL A 114 -0.45 4.50 21.32
N ILE A 115 -0.29 3.93 22.51
CA ILE A 115 -1.25 2.98 23.08
C ILE A 115 -2.62 3.64 23.27
N LYS A 116 -2.66 4.87 23.73
CA LYS A 116 -3.91 5.65 23.82
C LYS A 116 -4.58 5.86 22.45
N LEU A 117 -3.80 6.11 21.39
CA LEU A 117 -4.32 6.19 20.02
C LEU A 117 -4.94 4.85 19.58
N LEU A 118 -4.29 3.73 19.93
CA LEU A 118 -4.79 2.39 19.64
C LEU A 118 -6.09 2.11 20.40
N ASP A 119 -6.15 2.42 21.69
CA ASP A 119 -7.36 2.25 22.49
C ASP A 119 -8.54 3.05 21.94
N ASN A 120 -8.32 4.32 21.61
CA ASN A 120 -9.34 5.16 21.00
C ASN A 120 -9.83 4.61 19.66
N HIS A 121 -8.91 4.02 18.87
CA HIS A 121 -9.26 3.38 17.60
C HIS A 121 -10.10 2.11 17.81
N ILE A 122 -9.70 1.23 18.74
CA ILE A 122 -10.42 -0.02 19.07
C ILE A 122 -11.82 0.31 19.57
N GLN A 123 -11.96 1.30 20.46
CA GLN A 123 -13.24 1.74 21.00
C GLN A 123 -14.12 2.49 19.99
N GLY A 124 -13.54 2.87 18.84
CA GLY A 124 -14.28 3.54 17.76
C GLY A 124 -14.45 5.04 17.94
N TYR A 125 -13.76 5.68 18.88
CA TYR A 125 -13.79 7.13 19.08
C TYR A 125 -13.16 7.88 17.90
N ASP A 126 -12.04 7.36 17.37
CA ASP A 126 -11.30 7.97 16.26
C ASP A 126 -10.73 6.91 15.31
N ASP A 127 -10.60 7.23 14.03
CA ASP A 127 -9.84 6.42 13.09
C ASP A 127 -8.35 6.81 13.09
N ASN A 128 -7.57 6.17 13.94
CA ASN A 128 -6.12 6.34 14.04
C ASN A 128 -5.32 5.28 13.25
N SER A 129 -5.98 4.43 12.46
CA SER A 129 -5.37 3.26 11.82
C SER A 129 -4.09 3.55 11.05
N ARG A 130 -4.05 4.64 10.27
CA ARG A 130 -2.86 5.00 9.48
C ARG A 130 -1.68 5.43 10.36
N LYS A 131 -1.94 6.17 11.44
CA LYS A 131 -0.90 6.60 12.38
C LYS A 131 -0.30 5.41 13.11
N ILE A 132 -1.17 4.57 13.65
CA ILE A 132 -0.78 3.35 14.36
C ILE A 132 0.03 2.43 13.45
N TRP A 133 -0.43 2.22 12.21
CA TRP A 133 0.27 1.38 11.24
C TRP A 133 1.68 1.88 10.92
N ALA A 134 1.85 3.19 10.72
CA ALA A 134 3.17 3.78 10.46
C ALA A 134 4.13 3.58 11.64
N ILE A 135 3.63 3.79 12.86
CA ILE A 135 4.44 3.60 14.08
C ILE A 135 4.77 2.12 14.29
N TYR A 136 3.80 1.23 14.09
CA TYR A 136 4.01 -0.21 14.19
C TYR A 136 5.07 -0.70 13.18
N ALA A 137 4.99 -0.26 11.93
CA ALA A 137 5.99 -0.58 10.93
C ALA A 137 7.40 -0.10 11.32
N PHE A 138 7.50 1.09 11.92
CA PHE A 138 8.75 1.61 12.46
C PHE A 138 9.26 0.77 13.64
N CYS A 139 8.41 0.39 14.57
CA CYS A 139 8.78 -0.47 15.70
C CYS A 139 9.30 -1.83 15.22
N LEU A 140 8.61 -2.46 14.27
CA LEU A 140 9.08 -3.72 13.67
C LEU A 140 10.43 -3.56 12.97
N TRP A 141 10.59 -2.49 12.19
CA TRP A 141 11.87 -2.19 11.55
C TRP A 141 12.99 -2.03 12.58
N ASN A 142 12.74 -1.29 13.67
CA ASN A 142 13.71 -1.10 14.73
C ASN A 142 14.09 -2.42 15.42
N GLN A 143 13.09 -3.25 15.73
CA GLN A 143 13.31 -4.57 16.34
C GLN A 143 14.17 -5.46 15.44
N ILE A 144 13.91 -5.49 14.12
CA ILE A 144 14.66 -6.34 13.17
C ILE A 144 16.09 -5.82 12.95
N PHE A 145 16.22 -4.52 12.60
CA PHE A 145 17.47 -4.00 12.04
C PHE A 145 18.37 -3.31 13.06
N ILE A 146 17.82 -2.82 14.17
CA ILE A 146 18.58 -2.12 15.20
C ILE A 146 18.79 -3.03 16.43
N GLU A 147 17.71 -3.69 16.87
CA GLU A 147 17.77 -4.58 18.03
C GLU A 147 18.22 -6.00 17.67
N ASN A 148 18.31 -6.33 16.36
CA ASN A 148 18.68 -7.66 15.82
C ASN A 148 17.82 -8.80 16.39
N ARG A 149 16.52 -8.57 16.55
CA ARG A 149 15.57 -9.59 16.99
C ARG A 149 15.09 -10.43 15.81
N ASP A 150 15.07 -11.75 16.02
CA ASP A 150 14.35 -12.65 15.12
C ASP A 150 12.84 -12.51 15.39
N ILE A 151 12.09 -11.99 14.40
CA ILE A 151 10.64 -11.96 14.50
C ILE A 151 10.10 -13.28 13.99
N VAL A 152 9.61 -14.10 14.89
CA VAL A 152 8.86 -15.32 14.56
C VAL A 152 7.42 -14.89 14.23
N TYR A 153 6.99 -15.13 13.00
CA TYR A 153 5.64 -14.87 12.51
C TYR A 153 4.66 -15.95 12.92
#